data_4f36aecc1e5d3d84a3c2ebc12e15ec7e
#
_entry.id   4f36aecc1e5d3d84a3c2ebc12e15ec7e
#
_cell.length_a   1.000
_cell.length_b   1.000
_cell.length_c   1.000
_cell.angle_alpha   90.00
_cell.angle_beta   90.00
_cell.angle_gamma   90.00
#
_symmetry.space_group_name_H-M   'P 1'
#
loop_
_entity.id
_entity.type
_entity.pdbx_description
1 polymer ?
#
loop_
_entity_poly.entity_id
_entity_poly.type
_entity_poly.pdbx_seq_one_letter_code
_entity_poly.pdbx_strand_id
1 'polypeptide(L)'
;MFETIGLPDPEALAGLDDAALVAAIGGWAQAEAVAAARRLAAIAELVGRKLYDDPAHSKWACDGWDAVAAEVGAACDISHGKASGQMYLASALRERLPKVAALFAAGQLNAALVATISWHTTLIEDRRALAAVDTALAADALHYGPLSAFKTGQAIDAIVEAHDPQALRRSRQHARSRDLVVDKRNTDHATTPLWGRLHAHDAEALDRRLLAMAHSVCDDDPR
;
A
#
# COMPACT_ATOMS: atom_id res chain seq x y z
N MET A 1 -9.41 11.31 -22.69
CA MET A 1 -8.94 12.70 -22.82
C MET A 1 -9.08 13.30 -21.43
N PHE A 2 -7.94 13.52 -20.73
CA PHE A 2 -7.96 14.24 -19.46
C PHE A 2 -8.23 15.70 -19.80
N GLU A 3 -9.39 16.24 -19.47
CA GLU A 3 -9.54 17.69 -19.35
C GLU A 3 -8.65 18.10 -18.16
N THR A 4 -7.44 18.51 -18.47
CA THR A 4 -6.55 19.22 -17.54
C THR A 4 -7.15 20.61 -17.40
N ILE A 5 -8.11 20.72 -16.47
CA ILE A 5 -8.88 21.93 -16.25
C ILE A 5 -7.91 23.02 -15.81
N GLY A 6 -7.45 23.85 -16.76
CA GLY A 6 -6.86 25.15 -16.49
C GLY A 6 -5.53 25.18 -15.71
N LEU A 7 -4.83 24.05 -15.58
CA LEU A 7 -3.50 24.03 -14.97
C LEU A 7 -2.45 24.48 -15.99
N PRO A 8 -1.49 25.34 -15.62
CA PRO A 8 -0.50 25.88 -16.52
C PRO A 8 0.51 24.81 -16.96
N ASP A 9 0.87 24.80 -18.23
CA ASP A 9 1.99 24.03 -18.74
C ASP A 9 3.34 24.57 -18.23
N PRO A 10 4.42 23.75 -18.23
CA PRO A 10 5.74 24.18 -17.74
C PRO A 10 6.25 25.47 -18.35
N GLU A 11 5.97 25.71 -19.63
CA GLU A 11 6.39 26.93 -20.34
C GLU A 11 5.69 28.20 -19.83
N ALA A 12 4.45 28.07 -19.31
CA ALA A 12 3.69 29.18 -18.77
C ALA A 12 4.08 29.59 -17.35
N LEU A 13 4.77 28.71 -16.60
CA LEU A 13 5.08 28.94 -15.19
C LEU A 13 5.95 30.16 -14.95
N ALA A 14 6.90 30.47 -15.84
CA ALA A 14 7.79 31.60 -15.69
C ALA A 14 7.09 32.97 -15.75
N GLY A 15 5.87 33.03 -16.30
CA GLY A 15 5.07 34.23 -16.39
C GLY A 15 4.08 34.45 -15.26
N LEU A 16 3.99 33.49 -14.30
CA LEU A 16 3.06 33.56 -13.19
C LEU A 16 3.68 34.31 -12.00
N ASP A 17 2.83 34.98 -11.23
CA ASP A 17 3.22 35.50 -9.92
C ASP A 17 3.25 34.36 -8.86
N ASP A 18 3.80 34.66 -7.67
CA ASP A 18 3.97 33.69 -6.60
C ASP A 18 2.64 33.06 -6.15
N ALA A 19 1.56 33.82 -6.11
CA ALA A 19 0.25 33.33 -5.71
C ALA A 19 -0.32 32.35 -6.75
N ALA A 20 -0.17 32.65 -8.03
CA ALA A 20 -0.55 31.78 -9.12
C ALA A 20 0.30 30.50 -9.18
N LEU A 21 1.61 30.60 -8.88
CA LEU A 21 2.49 29.43 -8.75
C LEU A 21 2.06 28.51 -7.59
N VAL A 22 1.75 29.06 -6.43
CA VAL A 22 1.23 28.28 -5.28
C VAL A 22 -0.10 27.60 -5.62
N ALA A 23 -1.00 28.30 -6.30
CA ALA A 23 -2.26 27.72 -6.77
C ALA A 23 -2.03 26.59 -7.79
N ALA A 24 -1.09 26.75 -8.71
CA ALA A 24 -0.72 25.73 -9.68
C ALA A 24 -0.14 24.48 -9.00
N ILE A 25 0.73 24.64 -7.99
CA ILE A 25 1.26 23.53 -7.18
C ILE A 25 0.11 22.74 -6.53
N GLY A 26 -0.85 23.42 -5.89
CA GLY A 26 -2.01 22.79 -5.27
C GLY A 26 -2.88 22.07 -6.31
N GLY A 27 -3.12 22.67 -7.46
CA GLY A 27 -3.89 22.08 -8.55
C GLY A 27 -3.23 20.79 -9.11
N TRP A 28 -1.91 20.82 -9.31
CA TRP A 28 -1.20 19.62 -9.77
C TRP A 28 -1.17 18.51 -8.70
N ALA A 29 -1.02 18.84 -7.43
CA ALA A 29 -1.12 17.86 -6.34
C ALA A 29 -2.51 17.20 -6.28
N GLN A 30 -3.57 17.98 -6.49
CA GLN A 30 -4.93 17.46 -6.58
C GLN A 30 -5.11 16.56 -7.82
N ALA A 31 -4.60 16.97 -8.98
CA ALA A 31 -4.67 16.18 -10.21
C ALA A 31 -3.91 14.85 -10.09
N GLU A 32 -2.74 14.85 -9.45
CA GLU A 32 -1.98 13.64 -9.11
C GLU A 32 -2.80 12.69 -8.24
N ALA A 33 -3.42 13.20 -7.19
CA ALA A 33 -4.26 12.41 -6.29
C ALA A 33 -5.44 11.77 -7.03
N VAL A 34 -6.14 12.52 -7.89
CA VAL A 34 -7.24 12.03 -8.73
C VAL A 34 -6.75 10.95 -9.70
N ALA A 35 -5.61 11.17 -10.35
CA ALA A 35 -5.03 10.18 -11.27
C ALA A 35 -4.65 8.89 -10.55
N ALA A 36 -4.03 9.01 -9.36
CA ALA A 36 -3.70 7.86 -8.52
C ALA A 36 -4.94 7.09 -8.06
N ALA A 37 -5.99 7.79 -7.64
CA ALA A 37 -7.27 7.17 -7.25
C ALA A 37 -7.90 6.38 -8.40
N ARG A 38 -7.94 6.96 -9.61
CA ARG A 38 -8.47 6.30 -10.81
C ARG A 38 -7.66 5.06 -11.20
N ARG A 39 -6.33 5.14 -11.12
CA ARG A 39 -5.45 3.99 -11.35
C ARG A 39 -5.72 2.86 -10.36
N LEU A 40 -5.82 3.17 -9.07
CA LEU A 40 -6.14 2.15 -8.06
C LEU A 40 -7.55 1.58 -8.24
N ALA A 41 -8.53 2.37 -8.67
CA ALA A 41 -9.86 1.86 -8.99
C ALA A 41 -9.81 0.86 -10.18
N ALA A 42 -9.02 1.14 -11.22
CA ALA A 42 -8.81 0.19 -12.31
C ALA A 42 -8.11 -1.11 -11.86
N ILE A 43 -7.12 -0.99 -10.97
CA ILE A 43 -6.45 -2.15 -10.37
C ILE A 43 -7.46 -2.98 -9.55
N ALA A 44 -8.29 -2.34 -8.71
CA ALA A 44 -9.31 -3.04 -7.93
C ALA A 44 -10.31 -3.79 -8.81
N GLU A 45 -10.70 -3.20 -9.95
CA GLU A 45 -11.57 -3.85 -10.92
C GLU A 45 -10.91 -5.06 -11.58
N LEU A 46 -9.64 -4.94 -11.97
CA LEU A 46 -8.87 -6.05 -12.54
C LEU A 46 -8.72 -7.21 -11.54
N VAL A 47 -8.41 -6.89 -10.27
CA VAL A 47 -8.35 -7.86 -9.16
C VAL A 47 -9.69 -8.57 -9.00
N GLY A 48 -10.80 -7.80 -8.96
CA GLY A 48 -12.15 -8.36 -8.84
C GLY A 48 -12.45 -9.40 -9.93
N ARG A 49 -12.25 -9.02 -11.19
CA ARG A 49 -12.54 -9.90 -12.35
C ARG A 49 -11.70 -11.17 -12.37
N LYS A 50 -10.41 -11.04 -12.08
CA LYS A 50 -9.47 -12.17 -12.23
C LYS A 50 -9.43 -13.11 -11.04
N LEU A 51 -9.69 -12.62 -9.83
CA LEU A 51 -9.62 -13.45 -8.63
C LEU A 51 -10.99 -14.01 -8.18
N TYR A 52 -12.09 -13.29 -8.47
CA TYR A 52 -13.40 -13.66 -7.94
C TYR A 52 -14.40 -14.11 -9.01
N ASP A 53 -14.26 -13.64 -10.27
CA ASP A 53 -15.26 -13.89 -11.31
C ASP A 53 -14.88 -15.03 -12.28
N ASP A 54 -13.63 -15.52 -12.28
CA ASP A 54 -13.17 -16.55 -13.21
C ASP A 54 -12.86 -17.90 -12.54
N PRO A 55 -13.80 -18.86 -12.57
CA PRO A 55 -13.60 -20.20 -12.02
C PRO A 55 -12.53 -21.02 -12.79
N ALA A 56 -12.10 -20.61 -13.98
CA ALA A 56 -11.10 -21.32 -14.75
C ALA A 56 -9.68 -21.14 -14.16
N HIS A 57 -9.42 -20.01 -13.48
CA HIS A 57 -8.11 -19.74 -12.84
C HIS A 57 -7.85 -20.60 -11.62
N SER A 58 -8.86 -21.18 -10.97
CA SER A 58 -8.69 -22.08 -9.83
C SER A 58 -7.93 -23.38 -10.13
N LYS A 59 -7.68 -23.66 -11.40
CA LYS A 59 -6.99 -24.88 -11.88
C LYS A 59 -5.54 -24.65 -12.32
N TRP A 60 -5.05 -23.42 -12.29
CA TRP A 60 -3.68 -23.10 -12.73
C TRP A 60 -2.71 -23.20 -11.53
N ALA A 61 -1.52 -23.69 -11.80
CA ALA A 61 -0.47 -23.87 -10.79
C ALA A 61 0.14 -22.56 -10.27
N CYS A 62 -0.20 -21.42 -10.86
CA CYS A 62 0.22 -20.10 -10.39
C CYS A 62 -0.85 -19.49 -9.51
N ASP A 63 -0.42 -18.86 -8.40
CA ASP A 63 -1.30 -18.04 -7.59
C ASP A 63 -1.91 -16.92 -8.45
N GLY A 64 -3.23 -16.87 -8.53
CA GLY A 64 -3.95 -15.86 -9.32
C GLY A 64 -3.55 -14.43 -8.94
N TRP A 65 -3.23 -14.22 -7.66
CA TRP A 65 -2.72 -12.93 -7.18
C TRP A 65 -1.39 -12.54 -7.84
N ASP A 66 -0.45 -13.47 -7.91
CA ASP A 66 0.86 -13.23 -8.51
C ASP A 66 0.77 -12.96 -10.01
N ALA A 67 -0.13 -13.65 -10.71
CA ALA A 67 -0.38 -13.38 -12.12
C ALA A 67 -0.93 -11.96 -12.35
N VAL A 68 -1.89 -11.52 -11.54
CA VAL A 68 -2.42 -10.15 -11.62
C VAL A 68 -1.36 -9.12 -11.22
N ALA A 69 -0.55 -9.42 -10.20
CA ALA A 69 0.55 -8.53 -9.80
C ALA A 69 1.60 -8.36 -10.89
N ALA A 70 1.89 -9.42 -11.66
CA ALA A 70 2.79 -9.32 -12.82
C ALA A 70 2.21 -8.41 -13.91
N GLU A 71 0.91 -8.51 -14.21
CA GLU A 71 0.24 -7.64 -15.19
C GLU A 71 0.22 -6.17 -14.74
N VAL A 72 -0.14 -5.91 -13.49
CA VAL A 72 -0.11 -4.56 -12.90
C VAL A 72 1.31 -4.01 -12.91
N GLY A 73 2.29 -4.86 -12.57
CA GLY A 73 3.70 -4.50 -12.60
C GLY A 73 4.17 -4.06 -13.98
N ALA A 74 3.83 -4.85 -15.01
CA ALA A 74 4.15 -4.53 -16.40
C ALA A 74 3.43 -3.27 -16.89
N ALA A 75 2.15 -3.11 -16.56
CA ALA A 75 1.36 -1.94 -16.98
C ALA A 75 1.82 -0.62 -16.35
N CYS A 76 2.38 -0.68 -15.13
CA CYS A 76 2.81 0.50 -14.37
C CYS A 76 4.34 0.69 -14.36
N ASP A 77 5.10 -0.21 -14.98
CA ASP A 77 6.58 -0.26 -14.93
C ASP A 77 7.12 -0.25 -13.48
N ILE A 78 6.56 -1.13 -12.65
CA ILE A 78 6.94 -1.29 -11.25
C ILE A 78 7.24 -2.75 -10.91
N SER A 79 8.01 -2.96 -9.84
CA SER A 79 8.31 -4.31 -9.36
C SER A 79 7.05 -5.05 -8.89
N HIS A 80 7.07 -6.38 -8.96
CA HIS A 80 6.00 -7.26 -8.49
C HIS A 80 5.54 -6.95 -7.06
N GLY A 81 6.47 -6.75 -6.13
CA GLY A 81 6.12 -6.38 -4.74
C GLY A 81 5.41 -5.04 -4.62
N LYS A 82 5.80 -4.03 -5.44
CA LYS A 82 5.08 -2.75 -5.50
C LYS A 82 3.68 -2.92 -6.12
N ALA A 83 3.55 -3.74 -7.17
CA ALA A 83 2.27 -4.05 -7.80
C ALA A 83 1.32 -4.73 -6.80
N SER A 84 1.78 -5.78 -6.11
CA SER A 84 1.04 -6.46 -5.05
C SER A 84 0.59 -5.48 -3.95
N GLY A 85 1.47 -4.57 -3.50
CA GLY A 85 1.11 -3.52 -2.54
C GLY A 85 0.01 -2.58 -3.06
N GLN A 86 0.03 -2.20 -4.34
CA GLN A 86 -1.03 -1.40 -4.96
C GLN A 86 -2.35 -2.18 -5.07
N MET A 87 -2.31 -3.48 -5.35
CA MET A 87 -3.49 -4.33 -5.37
C MET A 87 -4.16 -4.42 -3.99
N TYR A 88 -3.37 -4.60 -2.92
CA TYR A 88 -3.89 -4.57 -1.54
C TYR A 88 -4.55 -3.23 -1.21
N LEU A 89 -3.89 -2.12 -1.54
CA LEU A 89 -4.44 -0.78 -1.32
C LEU A 89 -5.72 -0.56 -2.13
N ALA A 90 -5.74 -0.97 -3.39
CA ALA A 90 -6.89 -0.86 -4.28
C ALA A 90 -8.11 -1.63 -3.76
N SER A 91 -7.90 -2.88 -3.33
CA SER A 91 -8.94 -3.71 -2.71
C SER A 91 -9.43 -3.13 -1.38
N ALA A 92 -8.52 -2.61 -0.55
CA ALA A 92 -8.89 -1.96 0.71
C ALA A 92 -9.77 -0.73 0.49
N LEU A 93 -9.45 0.11 -0.48
CA LEU A 93 -10.26 1.29 -0.82
C LEU A 93 -11.64 0.91 -1.35
N ARG A 94 -11.72 -0.13 -2.20
CA ARG A 94 -12.99 -0.60 -2.77
C ARG A 94 -13.91 -1.22 -1.73
N GLU A 95 -13.37 -2.06 -0.83
CA GLU A 95 -14.17 -2.94 0.00
C GLU A 95 -14.29 -2.48 1.46
N ARG A 96 -13.28 -1.78 1.93
CA ARG A 96 -13.11 -1.48 3.36
C ARG A 96 -13.26 -0.01 3.70
N LEU A 97 -12.81 0.90 2.81
CA LEU A 97 -12.68 2.33 3.06
C LEU A 97 -13.36 3.18 1.96
N PRO A 98 -14.64 2.95 1.62
CA PRO A 98 -15.30 3.62 0.51
C PRO A 98 -15.42 5.15 0.68
N LYS A 99 -15.54 5.66 1.91
CA LYS A 99 -15.63 7.11 2.15
C LYS A 99 -14.28 7.79 2.02
N VAL A 100 -13.21 7.19 2.54
CA VAL A 100 -11.83 7.64 2.30
C VAL A 100 -11.52 7.59 0.81
N ALA A 101 -11.93 6.52 0.11
CA ALA A 101 -11.77 6.40 -1.34
C ALA A 101 -12.48 7.51 -2.11
N ALA A 102 -13.67 7.95 -1.67
CA ALA A 102 -14.40 9.06 -2.29
C ALA A 102 -13.63 10.39 -2.16
N LEU A 103 -13.07 10.70 -0.99
CA LEU A 103 -12.23 11.89 -0.79
C LEU A 103 -10.96 11.84 -1.65
N PHE A 104 -10.35 10.67 -1.76
CA PHE A 104 -9.19 10.47 -2.61
C PHE A 104 -9.52 10.66 -4.09
N ALA A 105 -10.65 10.12 -4.55
CA ALA A 105 -11.14 10.30 -5.91
C ALA A 105 -11.49 11.77 -6.25
N ALA A 106 -11.87 12.55 -5.23
CA ALA A 106 -12.07 14.00 -5.33
C ALA A 106 -10.76 14.81 -5.27
N GLY A 107 -9.60 14.14 -5.07
CA GLY A 107 -8.31 14.80 -4.96
C GLY A 107 -8.05 15.52 -3.64
N GLN A 108 -8.87 15.26 -2.63
CA GLN A 108 -8.77 15.92 -1.32
C GLN A 108 -7.76 15.27 -0.38
N LEU A 109 -7.37 14.03 -0.66
CA LEU A 109 -6.34 13.30 0.07
C LEU A 109 -5.24 12.88 -0.89
N ASN A 110 -3.98 12.92 -0.45
CA ASN A 110 -2.87 12.41 -1.23
C ASN A 110 -2.69 10.89 -1.05
N ALA A 111 -2.01 10.25 -2.00
CA ALA A 111 -1.81 8.80 -2.02
C ALA A 111 -1.05 8.27 -0.79
N ALA A 112 -0.11 9.05 -0.24
CA ALA A 112 0.66 8.65 0.93
C ALA A 112 -0.21 8.57 2.19
N LEU A 113 -1.10 9.56 2.40
CA LEU A 113 -2.05 9.56 3.51
C LEU A 113 -3.03 8.39 3.40
N VAL A 114 -3.56 8.14 2.19
CA VAL A 114 -4.49 7.04 1.94
C VAL A 114 -3.82 5.68 2.20
N ALA A 115 -2.57 5.50 1.80
CA ALA A 115 -1.80 4.30 2.11
C ALA A 115 -1.59 4.14 3.63
N THR A 116 -1.28 5.22 4.35
CA THR A 116 -1.15 5.22 5.81
C THR A 116 -2.47 4.83 6.48
N ILE A 117 -3.59 5.41 6.08
CA ILE A 117 -4.93 5.06 6.58
C ILE A 117 -5.22 3.56 6.35
N SER A 118 -5.00 3.08 5.13
CA SER A 118 -5.20 1.66 4.78
C SER A 118 -4.37 0.75 5.67
N TRP A 119 -3.10 1.08 5.90
CA TRP A 119 -2.20 0.31 6.76
C TRP A 119 -2.70 0.21 8.21
N HIS A 120 -3.04 1.35 8.83
CA HIS A 120 -3.48 1.40 10.23
C HIS A 120 -4.86 0.74 10.47
N THR A 121 -5.68 0.60 9.43
CA THR A 121 -7.01 -0.02 9.51
C THR A 121 -7.01 -1.51 9.14
N THR A 122 -5.89 -2.08 8.70
CA THR A 122 -5.81 -3.46 8.16
C THR A 122 -6.34 -4.52 9.14
N LEU A 123 -6.12 -4.35 10.43
CA LEU A 123 -6.45 -5.35 11.45
C LEU A 123 -7.85 -5.19 12.07
N ILE A 124 -8.67 -4.30 11.54
CA ILE A 124 -10.08 -4.19 11.94
C ILE A 124 -10.86 -5.31 11.23
N GLU A 125 -11.39 -6.26 11.99
CA GLU A 125 -12.12 -7.42 11.48
C GLU A 125 -13.64 -7.20 11.50
N ASP A 126 -14.15 -6.48 12.50
CA ASP A 126 -15.58 -6.18 12.59
C ASP A 126 -15.99 -5.15 11.52
N ARG A 127 -16.91 -5.54 10.64
CA ARG A 127 -17.43 -4.70 9.57
C ARG A 127 -18.12 -3.43 10.08
N ARG A 128 -18.78 -3.47 11.25
CA ARG A 128 -19.44 -2.29 11.81
C ARG A 128 -18.43 -1.30 12.35
N ALA A 129 -17.44 -1.79 13.08
CA ALA A 129 -16.33 -0.97 13.54
C ALA A 129 -15.58 -0.34 12.37
N LEU A 130 -15.30 -1.12 11.31
CA LEU A 130 -14.63 -0.63 10.11
C LEU A 130 -15.42 0.47 9.41
N ALA A 131 -16.75 0.32 9.25
CA ALA A 131 -17.59 1.35 8.65
C ALA A 131 -17.66 2.63 9.50
N ALA A 132 -17.62 2.50 10.83
CA ALA A 132 -17.55 3.65 11.74
C ALA A 132 -16.19 4.35 11.63
N VAL A 133 -15.09 3.60 11.58
CA VAL A 133 -13.72 4.12 11.38
C VAL A 133 -13.59 4.82 10.03
N ASP A 134 -14.08 4.23 8.92
CA ASP A 134 -14.08 4.87 7.60
C ASP A 134 -14.84 6.20 7.62
N THR A 135 -15.98 6.25 8.34
CA THR A 135 -16.76 7.47 8.49
C THR A 135 -16.00 8.54 9.28
N ALA A 136 -15.41 8.17 10.41
CA ALA A 136 -14.65 9.08 11.26
C ALA A 136 -13.39 9.59 10.56
N LEU A 137 -12.65 8.70 9.89
CA LEU A 137 -11.47 9.07 9.12
C LEU A 137 -11.81 9.98 7.94
N ALA A 138 -12.91 9.73 7.23
CA ALA A 138 -13.33 10.63 6.14
C ALA A 138 -13.69 12.03 6.64
N ALA A 139 -14.24 12.16 7.87
CA ALA A 139 -14.55 13.46 8.45
C ALA A 139 -13.28 14.21 8.90
N ASP A 140 -12.25 13.52 9.36
CA ASP A 140 -11.09 14.10 10.04
C ASP A 140 -9.82 14.17 9.16
N ALA A 141 -9.71 13.32 8.14
CA ALA A 141 -8.50 13.17 7.33
C ALA A 141 -8.03 14.45 6.61
N LEU A 142 -8.94 15.39 6.34
CA LEU A 142 -8.59 16.69 5.73
C LEU A 142 -7.68 17.54 6.64
N HIS A 143 -7.65 17.25 7.94
CA HIS A 143 -6.80 17.95 8.91
C HIS A 143 -5.41 17.32 9.07
N TYR A 144 -5.14 16.17 8.43
CA TYR A 144 -3.88 15.43 8.61
C TYR A 144 -2.74 15.92 7.71
N GLY A 145 -3.05 16.68 6.65
CA GLY A 145 -2.05 17.14 5.68
C GLY A 145 -0.82 17.81 6.30
N PRO A 146 -0.96 18.73 7.28
CA PRO A 146 0.18 19.40 7.90
C PRO A 146 0.87 18.58 9.02
N LEU A 147 0.35 17.41 9.36
CA LEU A 147 0.93 16.60 10.42
C LEU A 147 2.16 15.82 9.92
N SER A 148 3.11 15.56 10.83
CA SER A 148 4.18 14.59 10.57
C SER A 148 3.59 13.18 10.46
N ALA A 149 4.28 12.28 9.73
CA ALA A 149 3.86 10.88 9.58
C ALA A 149 3.55 10.19 10.91
N PHE A 150 4.37 10.46 11.95
CA PHE A 150 4.16 9.94 13.29
C PHE A 150 2.86 10.45 13.92
N LYS A 151 2.59 11.77 13.86
CA LYS A 151 1.37 12.37 14.40
C LYS A 151 0.13 11.91 13.62
N THR A 152 0.23 11.78 12.30
CA THR A 152 -0.82 11.22 11.46
C THR A 152 -1.17 9.79 11.89
N GLY A 153 -0.15 8.93 12.07
CA GLY A 153 -0.36 7.57 12.56
C GLY A 153 -1.05 7.54 13.93
N GLN A 154 -0.63 8.39 14.87
CA GLN A 154 -1.25 8.50 16.19
C GLN A 154 -2.73 8.96 16.12
N ALA A 155 -3.05 9.92 15.24
CA ALA A 155 -4.41 10.38 15.06
C ALA A 155 -5.32 9.29 14.49
N ILE A 156 -4.84 8.54 13.50
CA ILE A 156 -5.55 7.39 12.94
C ILE A 156 -5.74 6.29 14.00
N ASP A 157 -4.69 5.96 14.74
CA ASP A 157 -4.75 4.95 15.80
C ASP A 157 -5.75 5.33 16.90
N ALA A 158 -5.86 6.61 17.25
CA ALA A 158 -6.85 7.09 18.22
C ALA A 158 -8.30 6.85 17.73
N ILE A 159 -8.58 7.08 16.43
CA ILE A 159 -9.87 6.78 15.84
C ILE A 159 -10.13 5.27 15.84
N VAL A 160 -9.14 4.47 15.45
CA VAL A 160 -9.24 3.01 15.45
C VAL A 160 -9.51 2.50 16.88
N GLU A 161 -8.79 3.02 17.89
CA GLU A 161 -8.96 2.62 19.29
C GLU A 161 -10.35 2.95 19.83
N ALA A 162 -10.92 4.09 19.42
CA ALA A 162 -12.26 4.50 19.83
C ALA A 162 -13.35 3.54 19.31
N HIS A 163 -13.16 2.92 18.15
CA HIS A 163 -14.15 2.06 17.50
C HIS A 163 -13.84 0.57 17.58
N ASP A 164 -12.56 0.17 17.61
CA ASP A 164 -12.08 -1.21 17.81
C ASP A 164 -10.82 -1.24 18.67
N PRO A 165 -10.95 -1.21 20.00
CA PRO A 165 -9.80 -1.28 20.91
C PRO A 165 -8.98 -2.58 20.76
N GLN A 166 -9.59 -3.64 20.20
CA GLN A 166 -8.92 -4.90 20.00
C GLN A 166 -8.02 -4.90 18.75
N ALA A 167 -8.33 -4.09 17.74
CA ALA A 167 -7.48 -3.97 16.55
C ALA A 167 -6.06 -3.50 16.88
N LEU A 168 -5.91 -2.51 17.77
CA LEU A 168 -4.61 -2.05 18.24
C LEU A 168 -3.87 -3.10 19.08
N ARG A 169 -4.61 -3.91 19.87
CA ARG A 169 -4.00 -5.03 20.60
C ARG A 169 -3.50 -6.10 19.63
N ARG A 170 -4.29 -6.43 18.58
CA ARG A 170 -3.86 -7.32 17.51
C ARG A 170 -2.61 -6.76 16.80
N SER A 171 -2.59 -5.48 16.47
CA SER A 171 -1.42 -4.82 15.86
C SER A 171 -0.18 -4.94 16.72
N ARG A 172 -0.28 -4.67 18.02
CA ARG A 172 0.83 -4.82 18.96
C ARG A 172 1.28 -6.28 19.13
N GLN A 173 0.35 -7.22 19.10
CA GLN A 173 0.66 -8.66 19.12
C GLN A 173 1.36 -9.08 17.82
N HIS A 174 0.86 -8.67 16.66
CA HIS A 174 1.52 -8.90 15.37
C HIS A 174 2.90 -8.27 15.27
N ALA A 175 3.07 -7.06 15.83
CA ALA A 175 4.38 -6.42 15.92
C ALA A 175 5.34 -7.16 16.88
N ARG A 176 4.81 -7.87 17.88
CA ARG A 176 5.59 -8.70 18.82
C ARG A 176 5.80 -10.13 18.33
N SER A 177 4.94 -10.63 17.44
CA SER A 177 5.11 -11.95 16.84
C SER A 177 6.30 -11.95 15.90
N ARG A 178 7.38 -12.57 16.37
CA ARG A 178 8.52 -12.94 15.56
C ARG A 178 8.18 -14.26 14.91
N ASP A 179 8.19 -14.30 13.62
CA ASP A 179 8.00 -15.53 12.88
C ASP A 179 9.03 -15.61 11.77
N LEU A 180 9.66 -16.77 11.67
CA LEU A 180 10.61 -17.09 10.61
C LEU A 180 10.18 -18.41 10.02
N VAL A 181 9.72 -18.37 8.78
CA VAL A 181 9.25 -19.54 8.06
C VAL A 181 10.32 -19.98 7.06
N VAL A 182 10.75 -21.22 7.20
CA VAL A 182 11.59 -21.90 6.22
C VAL A 182 10.69 -22.88 5.47
N ASP A 183 10.40 -22.63 4.20
CA ASP A 183 9.52 -23.48 3.41
C ASP A 183 10.27 -24.72 2.91
N LYS A 184 10.31 -25.72 3.78
CA LYS A 184 10.93 -27.02 3.48
C LYS A 184 10.16 -27.85 2.44
N ARG A 185 8.98 -27.38 2.00
CA ARG A 185 8.15 -28.11 1.01
C ARG A 185 8.46 -27.67 -0.41
N ASN A 186 9.00 -26.47 -0.56
CA ASN A 186 9.36 -25.89 -1.86
C ASN A 186 10.88 -25.79 -2.00
N THR A 187 11.55 -26.96 -2.02
CA THR A 187 12.98 -27.09 -2.23
C THR A 187 13.23 -27.38 -3.70
N ASP A 188 13.23 -26.36 -4.55
CA ASP A 188 13.65 -26.48 -5.92
C ASP A 188 15.15 -26.11 -6.06
N HIS A 189 15.90 -26.98 -6.74
CA HIS A 189 17.31 -26.74 -7.11
C HIS A 189 18.25 -26.41 -5.92
N ALA A 190 18.12 -27.13 -4.80
CA ALA A 190 18.94 -26.96 -3.60
C ALA A 190 18.76 -25.60 -2.87
N THR A 191 17.73 -24.83 -3.21
CA THR A 191 17.36 -23.60 -2.51
C THR A 191 16.03 -23.76 -1.78
N THR A 192 15.88 -23.07 -0.65
CA THR A 192 14.65 -23.08 0.15
C THR A 192 14.26 -21.65 0.47
N PRO A 193 13.02 -21.22 0.13
CA PRO A 193 12.54 -19.90 0.48
C PRO A 193 12.50 -19.68 2.00
N LEU A 194 12.94 -18.50 2.40
CA LEU A 194 12.92 -18.04 3.78
C LEU A 194 12.21 -16.68 3.82
N TRP A 195 11.17 -16.57 4.68
CA TRP A 195 10.49 -15.28 4.92
C TRP A 195 10.05 -15.18 6.38
N GLY A 196 9.88 -13.95 6.83
CA GLY A 196 9.44 -13.74 8.21
C GLY A 196 9.50 -12.29 8.66
N ARG A 197 9.20 -12.10 9.93
CA ARG A 197 9.29 -10.84 10.65
C ARG A 197 10.22 -10.98 11.84
N LEU A 198 11.18 -10.08 11.93
CA LEU A 198 12.12 -9.95 13.04
C LEU A 198 12.08 -8.54 13.60
N HIS A 199 12.53 -8.33 14.83
CA HIS A 199 12.87 -6.98 15.27
C HIS A 199 13.98 -6.40 14.38
N ALA A 200 14.00 -5.08 14.19
CA ALA A 200 14.94 -4.43 13.28
C ALA A 200 16.41 -4.79 13.60
N HIS A 201 16.79 -4.84 14.88
CA HIS A 201 18.15 -5.21 15.29
C HIS A 201 18.47 -6.70 15.05
N ASP A 202 17.48 -7.60 15.19
CA ASP A 202 17.65 -9.02 14.90
C ASP A 202 17.75 -9.26 13.39
N ALA A 203 16.95 -8.53 12.59
CA ALA A 203 17.00 -8.57 11.14
C ALA A 203 18.36 -8.07 10.61
N GLU A 204 18.88 -6.97 11.14
CA GLU A 204 20.19 -6.45 10.78
C GLU A 204 21.34 -7.40 11.18
N ALA A 205 21.23 -8.06 12.34
CA ALA A 205 22.19 -9.06 12.77
C ALA A 205 22.17 -10.31 11.86
N LEU A 206 20.96 -10.74 11.45
CA LEU A 206 20.80 -11.85 10.52
C LEU A 206 21.36 -11.52 9.15
N ASP A 207 21.06 -10.33 8.61
CA ASP A 207 21.54 -9.86 7.33
C ASP A 207 23.07 -9.82 7.27
N ARG A 208 23.72 -9.22 8.28
CA ARG A 208 25.17 -9.23 8.40
C ARG A 208 25.77 -10.63 8.46
N ARG A 209 25.10 -11.56 9.14
CA ARG A 209 25.58 -12.95 9.22
C ARG A 209 25.45 -13.67 7.89
N LEU A 210 24.33 -13.49 7.18
CA LEU A 210 24.12 -14.05 5.84
C LEU A 210 25.12 -13.50 4.83
N LEU A 211 25.37 -12.19 4.85
CA LEU A 211 26.39 -11.57 4.01
C LEU A 211 27.81 -12.09 4.32
N ALA A 212 28.15 -12.23 5.59
CA ALA A 212 29.43 -12.81 5.98
C ALA A 212 29.60 -14.28 5.51
N MET A 213 28.53 -15.06 5.59
CA MET A 213 28.51 -16.42 5.06
C MET A 213 28.63 -16.45 3.54
N ALA A 214 27.92 -15.58 2.83
CA ALA A 214 28.00 -15.48 1.38
C ALA A 214 29.42 -15.07 0.91
N HIS A 215 30.06 -14.12 1.59
CA HIS A 215 31.46 -13.73 1.30
C HIS A 215 32.49 -14.79 1.67
N SER A 216 32.16 -15.78 2.50
CA SER A 216 33.04 -16.90 2.83
C SER A 216 33.03 -18.03 1.81
N VAL A 217 32.10 -17.99 0.86
CA VAL A 217 32.01 -18.96 -0.24
C VAL A 217 32.97 -18.52 -1.34
N CYS A 218 33.88 -19.39 -1.75
CA CYS A 218 34.80 -19.10 -2.87
C CYS A 218 34.08 -19.37 -4.22
N ASP A 219 34.58 -18.76 -5.30
CA ASP A 219 34.01 -18.88 -6.65
C ASP A 219 33.94 -20.32 -7.16
N ASP A 220 34.77 -21.22 -6.61
CA ASP A 220 34.82 -22.65 -6.97
C ASP A 220 33.92 -23.53 -6.07
N ASP A 221 33.14 -22.97 -5.16
CA ASP A 221 32.25 -23.74 -4.29
C ASP A 221 31.00 -24.20 -5.07
N PRO A 222 30.76 -25.52 -5.18
CA PRO A 222 29.64 -26.07 -5.95
C PRO A 222 28.26 -25.92 -5.27
N ARG A 223 28.16 -25.27 -4.13
CA ARG A 223 26.92 -25.09 -3.34
C ARG A 223 26.17 -23.82 -3.71
#